data_38dcd1ae304e23f9cb587714f97541c9
#
_entry.id   38dcd1ae304e23f9cb587714f97541c9
#
_cell.length_a   1.000
_cell.length_b   1.000
_cell.length_c   1.000
_cell.angle_alpha   90.00
_cell.angle_beta   90.00
_cell.angle_gamma   90.00
#
_symmetry.space_group_name_H-M   'P 1'
#
loop_
_entity.id
_entity.type
_entity.pdbx_description
1 polymer ?
#
loop_
_entity_poly.entity_id
_entity_poly.type
_entity_poly.pdbx_seq_one_letter_code
_entity_poly.pdbx_strand_id
1 'polypeptide(L)'
;MTEIWKDIKGYEGLYQISNYGRVKALEKYVTRRKCGIKHFPEIIMKPASDKDGYLSVTFNVRNKAKTFKVHRLVAQAFIPNPDNKPQVNHKDGNKKNNHVNNLEWVTESENIQHAYKTSLMNQSGENNAMYGRLGADNPNSIPIYQLNKYTDEILYEYDSMASAGRVLGVNISKICECCKGRRLSAYGYKWKYK
;
A
#
# COMPACT_ATOMS: atom_id res chain seq x y z
N MET A 1 -12.09 23.91 -17.98
CA MET A 1 -11.95 24.54 -16.65
C MET A 1 -10.81 25.50 -16.65
N THR A 2 -10.98 26.64 -15.96
CA THR A 2 -9.90 27.62 -15.79
C THR A 2 -8.89 27.10 -14.77
N GLU A 3 -7.61 27.37 -14.99
CA GLU A 3 -6.57 27.02 -14.02
C GLU A 3 -6.61 27.99 -12.82
N ILE A 4 -6.67 27.41 -11.63
CA ILE A 4 -6.76 28.12 -10.36
C ILE A 4 -5.49 27.80 -9.56
N TRP A 5 -4.85 28.85 -9.01
CA TRP A 5 -3.65 28.74 -8.19
C TRP A 5 -4.00 29.06 -6.73
N LYS A 6 -3.43 28.26 -5.81
CA LYS A 6 -3.52 28.47 -4.36
C LYS A 6 -2.14 28.39 -3.73
N ASP A 7 -1.93 29.17 -2.70
CA ASP A 7 -0.72 29.09 -1.89
C ASP A 7 -0.61 27.72 -1.22
N ILE A 8 0.62 27.20 -1.15
CA ILE A 8 0.90 25.95 -0.47
C ILE A 8 1.04 26.23 1.03
N LYS A 9 0.25 25.54 1.85
CA LYS A 9 0.23 25.68 3.31
C LYS A 9 1.64 25.55 3.91
N GLY A 10 2.06 26.59 4.66
CA GLY A 10 3.40 26.69 5.25
C GLY A 10 4.48 27.20 4.29
N TYR A 11 4.09 27.58 3.07
CA TYR A 11 4.96 28.16 2.02
C TYR A 11 4.29 29.32 1.30
N GLU A 12 3.36 29.99 1.98
CA GLU A 12 2.60 31.14 1.48
C GLU A 12 3.57 32.23 0.98
N GLY A 13 3.25 32.82 -0.15
CA GLY A 13 4.11 33.83 -0.79
C GLY A 13 5.42 33.32 -1.38
N LEU A 14 5.68 31.99 -1.35
CA LEU A 14 6.87 31.37 -1.93
C LEU A 14 6.55 30.38 -3.03
N TYR A 15 5.52 29.54 -2.81
CA TYR A 15 5.12 28.50 -3.76
C TYR A 15 3.60 28.37 -3.85
N GLN A 16 3.13 28.13 -5.07
CA GLN A 16 1.72 27.90 -5.37
C GLN A 16 1.53 26.56 -6.09
N ILE A 17 0.36 25.97 -5.91
CA ILE A 17 -0.10 24.77 -6.61
C ILE A 17 -1.36 25.08 -7.41
N SER A 18 -1.47 24.55 -8.62
CA SER A 18 -2.68 24.66 -9.43
C SER A 18 -3.58 23.44 -9.30
N ASN A 19 -4.85 23.61 -9.65
CA ASN A 19 -5.82 22.52 -9.78
C ASN A 19 -5.47 21.51 -10.90
N TYR A 20 -4.51 21.81 -11.75
CA TYR A 20 -3.94 20.92 -12.78
C TYR A 20 -2.70 20.15 -12.29
N GLY A 21 -2.23 20.39 -11.07
CA GLY A 21 -1.02 19.74 -10.53
C GLY A 21 0.29 20.41 -10.99
N ARG A 22 0.25 21.65 -11.45
CA ARG A 22 1.45 22.44 -11.73
C ARG A 22 1.87 23.21 -10.48
N VAL A 23 3.16 23.25 -10.21
CA VAL A 23 3.73 23.96 -9.06
C VAL A 23 4.49 25.17 -9.57
N LYS A 24 4.29 26.30 -8.92
CA LYS A 24 4.92 27.57 -9.25
C LYS A 24 5.77 28.04 -8.07
N ALA A 25 7.01 28.43 -8.34
CA ALA A 25 7.80 29.22 -7.40
C ALA A 25 7.56 30.70 -7.71
N LEU A 26 7.13 31.45 -6.71
CA LEU A 26 6.84 32.86 -6.86
C LEU A 26 8.15 33.69 -6.94
N GLU A 27 8.04 34.84 -7.56
CA GLU A 27 9.10 35.81 -7.62
C GLU A 27 9.60 36.20 -6.21
N LYS A 28 10.91 36.30 -6.05
CA LYS A 28 11.49 36.72 -4.76
C LYS A 28 12.83 37.44 -4.95
N TYR A 29 13.10 38.32 -4.01
CA TYR A 29 14.36 39.03 -3.88
C TYR A 29 15.10 38.55 -2.63
N VAL A 30 16.36 38.16 -2.77
CA VAL A 30 17.17 37.62 -1.66
C VAL A 30 18.42 38.47 -1.50
N THR A 31 18.57 39.13 -0.35
CA THR A 31 19.78 39.88 -0.02
C THR A 31 20.91 38.94 0.39
N ARG A 32 22.06 39.02 -0.27
CA ARG A 32 23.26 38.26 0.05
C ARG A 32 24.37 39.20 0.55
N ARG A 33 24.99 38.88 1.69
CA ARG A 33 26.02 39.73 2.35
C ARG A 33 27.12 40.22 1.43
N LYS A 34 27.54 39.44 0.43
CA LYS A 34 28.67 39.78 -0.47
C LYS A 34 28.25 40.12 -1.91
N CYS A 35 27.02 39.88 -2.31
CA CYS A 35 26.60 39.93 -3.73
C CYS A 35 25.36 40.82 -3.96
N GLY A 36 24.96 41.63 -2.96
CA GLY A 36 23.79 42.49 -3.09
C GLY A 36 22.46 41.73 -3.13
N ILE A 37 21.47 42.29 -3.81
CA ILE A 37 20.13 41.72 -3.96
C ILE A 37 20.11 40.81 -5.20
N LYS A 38 19.77 39.55 -5.02
CA LYS A 38 19.53 38.59 -6.12
C LYS A 38 18.03 38.44 -6.37
N HIS A 39 17.64 38.67 -7.60
CA HIS A 39 16.27 38.46 -8.10
C HIS A 39 16.10 37.00 -8.58
N PHE A 40 15.02 36.38 -8.20
CA PHE A 40 14.55 35.08 -8.68
C PHE A 40 13.15 35.29 -9.28
N PRO A 41 12.99 35.18 -10.60
CA PRO A 41 11.70 35.38 -11.26
C PRO A 41 10.73 34.23 -10.90
N GLU A 42 9.45 34.49 -11.14
CA GLU A 42 8.42 33.44 -11.08
C GLU A 42 8.72 32.36 -12.13
N ILE A 43 8.63 31.07 -11.72
CA ILE A 43 8.81 29.94 -12.62
C ILE A 43 7.84 28.80 -12.31
N ILE A 44 7.40 28.12 -13.36
CA ILE A 44 6.74 26.83 -13.22
C ILE A 44 7.82 25.76 -12.97
N MET A 45 7.74 25.08 -11.85
CA MET A 45 8.71 24.06 -11.46
C MET A 45 8.50 22.79 -12.29
N LYS A 46 9.60 22.19 -12.75
CA LYS A 46 9.56 20.88 -13.40
C LYS A 46 9.56 19.79 -12.33
N PRO A 47 8.50 18.95 -12.22
CA PRO A 47 8.48 17.87 -11.25
C PRO A 47 9.40 16.72 -11.70
N ALA A 48 9.97 16.01 -10.72
CA ALA A 48 10.70 14.77 -10.93
C ALA A 48 9.78 13.56 -10.63
N SER A 49 9.98 12.47 -11.36
CA SER A 49 9.31 11.20 -11.04
C SER A 49 10.12 10.46 -9.99
N ASP A 50 9.46 9.97 -8.94
CA ASP A 50 10.11 9.07 -7.97
C ASP A 50 10.13 7.61 -8.50
N LYS A 51 10.75 6.71 -7.72
CA LYS A 51 10.87 5.29 -8.06
C LYS A 51 9.53 4.58 -8.24
N ASP A 52 8.49 5.09 -7.60
CA ASP A 52 7.15 4.53 -7.64
C ASP A 52 6.28 5.17 -8.74
N GLY A 53 6.84 6.09 -9.53
CA GLY A 53 6.19 6.78 -10.65
C GLY A 53 5.38 8.02 -10.26
N TYR A 54 5.41 8.47 -9.00
CA TYR A 54 4.75 9.70 -8.58
C TYR A 54 5.57 10.94 -8.92
N LEU A 55 4.88 12.01 -9.28
CA LEU A 55 5.52 13.31 -9.48
C LEU A 55 5.79 14.02 -8.15
N SER A 56 7.01 14.55 -8.00
CA SER A 56 7.47 15.24 -6.80
C SER A 56 8.20 16.53 -7.12
N VAL A 57 8.15 17.50 -6.21
CA VAL A 57 8.88 18.78 -6.27
C VAL A 57 9.63 19.01 -4.98
N THR A 58 10.79 19.69 -5.07
CA THR A 58 11.61 20.02 -3.90
C THR A 58 11.62 21.51 -3.65
N PHE A 59 11.16 21.93 -2.47
CA PHE A 59 11.21 23.31 -2.02
C PHE A 59 12.48 23.57 -1.22
N ASN A 60 13.10 24.72 -1.49
CA ASN A 60 14.29 25.18 -0.78
C ASN A 60 13.96 26.47 -0.02
N VAL A 61 13.86 26.38 1.30
CA VAL A 61 13.61 27.52 2.17
C VAL A 61 14.63 27.53 3.31
N ARG A 62 15.31 28.68 3.52
CA ARG A 62 16.32 28.85 4.58
C ARG A 62 17.38 27.73 4.60
N ASN A 63 17.89 27.36 3.41
CA ASN A 63 18.87 26.29 3.20
C ASN A 63 18.39 24.87 3.62
N LYS A 64 17.08 24.67 3.78
CA LYS A 64 16.49 23.36 4.01
C LYS A 64 15.70 22.95 2.77
N ALA A 65 16.07 21.80 2.20
CA ALA A 65 15.35 21.19 1.10
C ALA A 65 14.29 20.22 1.64
N LYS A 66 13.06 20.30 1.13
CA LYS A 66 12.00 19.35 1.45
C LYS A 66 11.23 18.96 0.20
N THR A 67 11.09 17.66 -0.04
CA THR A 67 10.41 17.11 -1.22
C THR A 67 8.96 16.76 -0.88
N PHE A 68 8.07 17.12 -1.81
CA PHE A 68 6.63 16.91 -1.69
C PHE A 68 6.09 16.17 -2.91
N LYS A 69 5.16 15.27 -2.72
CA LYS A 69 4.41 14.63 -3.81
C LYS A 69 3.34 15.59 -4.32
N VAL A 70 3.29 15.81 -5.63
CA VAL A 70 2.40 16.81 -6.27
C VAL A 70 0.93 16.51 -5.99
N HIS A 71 0.48 15.25 -6.13
CA HIS A 71 -0.91 14.88 -5.85
C HIS A 71 -1.35 15.23 -4.42
N ARG A 72 -0.45 15.12 -3.44
CA ARG A 72 -0.75 15.50 -2.05
C ARG A 72 -0.89 17.00 -1.88
N LEU A 73 -0.08 17.80 -2.58
CA LEU A 73 -0.21 19.26 -2.57
C LEU A 73 -1.53 19.71 -3.19
N VAL A 74 -1.93 19.10 -4.32
CA VAL A 74 -3.24 19.38 -4.94
C VAL A 74 -4.38 18.99 -4.00
N ALA A 75 -4.35 17.78 -3.45
CA ALA A 75 -5.41 17.31 -2.57
C ALA A 75 -5.55 18.22 -1.33
N GLN A 76 -4.43 18.61 -0.70
CA GLN A 76 -4.43 19.49 0.46
C GLN A 76 -4.97 20.90 0.15
N ALA A 77 -4.74 21.42 -1.06
CA ALA A 77 -5.15 22.76 -1.44
C ALA A 77 -6.61 22.82 -1.92
N PHE A 78 -7.10 21.77 -2.56
CA PHE A 78 -8.35 21.84 -3.32
C PHE A 78 -9.45 20.86 -2.88
N ILE A 79 -9.10 19.78 -2.17
CA ILE A 79 -10.07 18.72 -1.82
C ILE A 79 -10.28 18.71 -0.30
N PRO A 80 -11.50 19.00 0.19
CA PRO A 80 -11.81 18.88 1.61
C PRO A 80 -11.55 17.45 2.12
N ASN A 81 -11.04 17.33 3.35
CA ASN A 81 -10.80 16.06 4.02
C ASN A 81 -11.35 16.08 5.45
N PRO A 82 -12.69 16.12 5.63
CA PRO A 82 -13.30 16.20 6.95
C PRO A 82 -13.03 14.95 7.81
N ASP A 83 -12.88 13.78 7.17
CA ASP A 83 -12.64 12.50 7.85
C ASP A 83 -11.16 12.24 8.13
N ASN A 84 -10.27 13.19 7.82
CA ASN A 84 -8.81 13.04 7.96
C ASN A 84 -8.25 11.76 7.33
N LYS A 85 -8.76 11.36 6.16
CA LYS A 85 -8.28 10.19 5.44
C LYS A 85 -6.79 10.34 5.06
N PRO A 86 -5.94 9.31 5.28
CA PRO A 86 -4.49 9.46 5.22
C PRO A 86 -3.89 9.42 3.82
N GLN A 87 -4.60 8.84 2.85
CA GLN A 87 -4.08 8.59 1.50
C GLN A 87 -4.80 9.42 0.44
N VAL A 88 -4.09 9.69 -0.67
CA VAL A 88 -4.66 10.30 -1.87
C VAL A 88 -4.58 9.29 -3.00
N ASN A 89 -5.70 8.94 -3.58
CA ASN A 89 -5.84 8.03 -4.70
C ASN A 89 -5.96 8.78 -6.02
N HIS A 90 -5.43 8.19 -7.12
CA HIS A 90 -5.67 8.60 -8.50
C HIS A 90 -6.81 7.73 -9.06
N LYS A 91 -7.97 8.33 -9.34
CA LYS A 91 -9.18 7.60 -9.78
C LYS A 91 -8.95 6.79 -11.05
N ASP A 92 -8.12 7.31 -11.97
CA ASP A 92 -7.73 6.64 -13.23
C ASP A 92 -6.52 5.70 -13.08
N GLY A 93 -5.93 5.57 -11.89
CA GLY A 93 -4.72 4.80 -11.64
C GLY A 93 -3.43 5.42 -12.20
N ASN A 94 -3.50 6.54 -12.91
CA ASN A 94 -2.34 7.20 -13.49
C ASN A 94 -1.68 8.16 -12.50
N LYS A 95 -0.57 7.75 -11.90
CA LYS A 95 0.18 8.50 -10.90
C LYS A 95 0.74 9.86 -11.38
N LYS A 96 0.73 10.11 -12.70
CA LYS A 96 1.17 11.37 -13.30
C LYS A 96 0.02 12.35 -13.53
N ASN A 97 -1.24 11.89 -13.52
CA ASN A 97 -2.41 12.73 -13.70
C ASN A 97 -2.85 13.35 -12.36
N ASN A 98 -2.23 14.47 -12.00
CA ASN A 98 -2.48 15.16 -10.73
C ASN A 98 -3.58 16.24 -10.82
N HIS A 99 -4.48 16.16 -11.81
CA HIS A 99 -5.62 17.05 -11.89
C HIS A 99 -6.58 16.82 -10.72
N VAL A 100 -7.12 17.91 -10.14
CA VAL A 100 -7.97 17.85 -8.93
C VAL A 100 -9.16 16.90 -9.06
N ASN A 101 -9.79 16.81 -10.24
CA ASN A 101 -10.94 15.92 -10.47
C ASN A 101 -10.56 14.43 -10.47
N ASN A 102 -9.29 14.12 -10.68
CA ASN A 102 -8.76 12.76 -10.69
C ASN A 102 -8.29 12.29 -9.31
N LEU A 103 -8.26 13.17 -8.32
CA LEU A 103 -7.75 12.88 -6.98
C LEU A 103 -8.91 12.77 -5.98
N GLU A 104 -8.70 11.94 -4.97
CA GLU A 104 -9.62 11.79 -3.84
C GLU A 104 -8.87 11.37 -2.58
N TRP A 105 -9.39 11.78 -1.41
CA TRP A 105 -8.90 11.27 -0.13
C TRP A 105 -9.53 9.92 0.17
N VAL A 106 -8.68 8.95 0.55
CA VAL A 106 -9.11 7.57 0.83
C VAL A 106 -8.44 7.01 2.08
N THR A 107 -9.06 6.01 2.67
CA THR A 107 -8.41 5.12 3.64
C THR A 107 -7.54 4.10 2.89
N GLU A 108 -6.69 3.38 3.61
CA GLU A 108 -5.88 2.30 3.04
C GLU A 108 -6.75 1.19 2.45
N SER A 109 -7.82 0.79 3.15
CA SER A 109 -8.75 -0.23 2.69
C SER A 109 -9.47 0.17 1.39
N GLU A 110 -9.96 1.41 1.31
CA GLU A 110 -10.61 1.95 0.09
C GLU A 110 -9.63 1.97 -1.09
N ASN A 111 -8.37 2.34 -0.85
CA ASN A 111 -7.34 2.38 -1.89
C ASN A 111 -7.02 0.99 -2.43
N ILE A 112 -6.89 -0.01 -1.55
CA ILE A 112 -6.69 -1.41 -1.93
C ILE A 112 -7.90 -1.93 -2.73
N GLN A 113 -9.13 -1.66 -2.27
CA GLN A 113 -10.34 -2.06 -2.99
C GLN A 113 -10.42 -1.43 -4.39
N HIS A 114 -10.04 -0.15 -4.52
CA HIS A 114 -9.97 0.53 -5.81
C HIS A 114 -8.96 -0.17 -6.73
N ALA A 115 -7.76 -0.51 -6.23
CA ALA A 115 -6.73 -1.19 -7.01
C ALA A 115 -7.19 -2.57 -7.53
N TYR A 116 -7.96 -3.32 -6.73
CA TYR A 116 -8.57 -4.57 -7.19
C TYR A 116 -9.66 -4.35 -8.24
N LYS A 117 -10.57 -3.39 -8.02
CA LYS A 117 -11.67 -3.09 -8.96
C LYS A 117 -11.17 -2.62 -10.32
N THR A 118 -10.06 -1.88 -10.36
CA THR A 118 -9.46 -1.34 -11.58
C THR A 118 -8.40 -2.25 -12.19
N SER A 119 -8.24 -3.48 -11.67
CA SER A 119 -7.23 -4.45 -12.10
C SER A 119 -5.78 -3.95 -12.02
N LEU A 120 -5.52 -2.88 -11.28
CA LEU A 120 -4.17 -2.41 -10.97
C LEU A 120 -3.42 -3.36 -10.03
N MET A 121 -4.16 -4.18 -9.28
CA MET A 121 -3.63 -5.22 -8.42
C MET A 121 -4.42 -6.51 -8.66
N ASN A 122 -3.73 -7.55 -9.08
CA ASN A 122 -4.30 -8.89 -9.23
C ASN A 122 -3.38 -9.90 -8.55
N GLN A 123 -3.80 -10.37 -7.38
CA GLN A 123 -3.11 -11.40 -6.60
C GLN A 123 -3.94 -12.68 -6.49
N SER A 124 -4.89 -12.91 -7.42
CA SER A 124 -5.69 -14.13 -7.49
C SER A 124 -5.13 -15.13 -8.50
N GLY A 125 -5.47 -16.40 -8.34
CA GLY A 125 -5.02 -17.45 -9.25
C GLY A 125 -3.49 -17.48 -9.39
N GLU A 126 -3.00 -17.62 -10.62
CA GLU A 126 -1.57 -17.75 -10.96
C GLU A 126 -0.73 -16.51 -10.60
N ASN A 127 -1.35 -15.35 -10.45
CA ASN A 127 -0.67 -14.13 -10.01
C ASN A 127 -0.38 -14.12 -8.50
N ASN A 128 -0.94 -15.06 -7.74
CA ASN A 128 -0.59 -15.22 -6.32
C ASN A 128 0.67 -16.06 -6.19
N ALA A 129 1.71 -15.52 -5.52
CA ALA A 129 2.97 -16.24 -5.29
C ALA A 129 2.82 -17.60 -4.59
N MET A 130 1.67 -17.82 -3.92
CA MET A 130 1.33 -19.08 -3.25
C MET A 130 0.41 -19.98 -4.10
N TYR A 131 0.02 -19.53 -5.31
CA TYR A 131 -0.86 -20.31 -6.19
C TYR A 131 -0.20 -21.65 -6.57
N GLY A 132 -0.98 -22.72 -6.47
CA GLY A 132 -0.50 -24.06 -6.80
C GLY A 132 0.43 -24.72 -5.79
N ARG A 133 0.93 -23.98 -4.79
CA ARG A 133 1.79 -24.57 -3.74
C ARG A 133 0.94 -25.32 -2.72
N LEU A 134 1.03 -26.64 -2.75
CA LEU A 134 0.28 -27.56 -1.89
C LEU A 134 1.22 -28.43 -1.08
N GLY A 135 0.80 -28.83 0.13
CA GLY A 135 1.59 -29.73 0.96
C GLY A 135 3.00 -29.21 1.26
N ALA A 136 4.03 -29.98 0.98
CA ALA A 136 5.43 -29.65 1.26
C ALA A 136 5.95 -28.41 0.49
N ASP A 137 5.38 -28.08 -0.67
CA ASP A 137 5.77 -26.91 -1.46
C ASP A 137 5.31 -25.57 -0.87
N ASN A 138 4.40 -25.63 0.12
CA ASN A 138 3.96 -24.43 0.81
C ASN A 138 4.87 -24.17 2.03
N PRO A 139 5.63 -23.07 2.08
CA PRO A 139 6.57 -22.78 3.17
C PRO A 139 5.90 -22.60 4.54
N ASN A 140 4.58 -22.39 4.57
CA ASN A 140 3.81 -22.29 5.80
C ASN A 140 3.16 -23.62 6.22
N SER A 141 3.42 -24.72 5.50
CA SER A 141 2.93 -26.05 5.86
C SER A 141 3.68 -26.59 7.06
N ILE A 142 2.93 -27.09 8.03
CA ILE A 142 3.46 -27.80 9.19
C ILE A 142 3.04 -29.26 9.05
N PRO A 143 3.99 -30.20 8.94
CA PRO A 143 3.68 -31.61 8.89
C PRO A 143 2.98 -32.09 10.17
N ILE A 144 2.12 -33.09 10.03
CA ILE A 144 1.36 -33.65 11.14
C ILE A 144 1.39 -35.18 11.12
N TYR A 145 1.26 -35.78 12.30
CA TYR A 145 1.07 -37.18 12.49
C TYR A 145 -0.40 -37.53 12.78
N GLN A 146 -0.86 -38.59 12.15
CA GLN A 146 -2.08 -39.31 12.51
C GLN A 146 -1.68 -40.45 13.40
N LEU A 147 -2.24 -40.54 14.60
CA LEU A 147 -1.89 -41.54 15.59
C LEU A 147 -3.09 -42.43 15.93
N ASN A 148 -2.81 -43.67 16.29
CA ASN A 148 -3.80 -44.52 16.87
C ASN A 148 -4.35 -43.89 18.16
N LYS A 149 -5.67 -43.85 18.29
CA LYS A 149 -6.35 -43.20 19.41
C LYS A 149 -6.00 -43.80 20.77
N TYR A 150 -5.68 -45.10 20.80
CA TYR A 150 -5.49 -45.87 22.03
C TYR A 150 -4.02 -46.17 22.35
N THR A 151 -3.18 -46.42 21.32
CA THR A 151 -1.77 -46.81 21.50
C THR A 151 -0.79 -45.64 21.29
N ASP A 152 -1.27 -44.52 20.76
CA ASP A 152 -0.44 -43.39 20.36
C ASP A 152 0.64 -43.68 19.27
N GLU A 153 0.56 -44.86 18.63
CA GLU A 153 1.43 -45.24 17.52
C GLU A 153 1.16 -44.35 16.30
N ILE A 154 2.21 -43.92 15.60
CA ILE A 154 2.10 -43.16 14.35
C ILE A 154 1.58 -44.09 13.25
N LEU A 155 0.41 -43.78 12.71
CA LEU A 155 -0.20 -44.51 11.61
C LEU A 155 0.14 -43.90 10.25
N TYR A 156 0.23 -42.55 10.21
CA TYR A 156 0.50 -41.83 8.98
C TYR A 156 1.17 -40.48 9.25
N GLU A 157 1.97 -40.04 8.28
CA GLU A 157 2.55 -38.68 8.24
C GLU A 157 1.97 -37.92 7.05
N TYR A 158 1.52 -36.71 7.27
CA TYR A 158 1.03 -35.80 6.24
C TYR A 158 1.86 -34.52 6.22
N ASP A 159 2.17 -34.00 5.02
CA ASP A 159 2.92 -32.75 4.83
C ASP A 159 2.22 -31.52 5.41
N SER A 160 0.90 -31.62 5.63
CA SER A 160 0.08 -30.54 6.19
C SER A 160 -1.29 -31.06 6.65
N MET A 161 -1.97 -30.27 7.49
CA MET A 161 -3.37 -30.52 7.82
C MET A 161 -4.28 -30.52 6.58
N ALA A 162 -3.99 -29.65 5.61
CA ALA A 162 -4.75 -29.57 4.36
C ALA A 162 -4.60 -30.85 3.51
N SER A 163 -3.40 -31.44 3.50
CA SER A 163 -3.14 -32.73 2.84
C SER A 163 -3.94 -33.85 3.49
N ALA A 164 -3.90 -33.95 4.83
CA ALA A 164 -4.71 -34.91 5.57
C ALA A 164 -6.21 -34.75 5.31
N GLY A 165 -6.70 -33.51 5.31
CA GLY A 165 -8.11 -33.20 5.02
C GLY A 165 -8.55 -33.65 3.64
N ARG A 166 -7.72 -33.44 2.61
CA ARG A 166 -7.99 -33.90 1.24
C ARG A 166 -8.03 -35.45 1.13
N VAL A 167 -7.00 -36.09 1.68
CA VAL A 167 -6.88 -37.54 1.60
C VAL A 167 -8.05 -38.25 2.32
N LEU A 168 -8.45 -37.71 3.48
CA LEU A 168 -9.49 -38.32 4.30
C LEU A 168 -10.91 -37.80 3.98
N GLY A 169 -11.04 -36.76 3.14
CA GLY A 169 -12.33 -36.15 2.83
C GLY A 169 -12.98 -35.44 4.02
N VAL A 170 -12.21 -34.90 4.96
CA VAL A 170 -12.71 -34.35 6.22
C VAL A 170 -12.34 -32.85 6.43
N ASN A 171 -13.10 -32.19 7.30
CA ASN A 171 -12.83 -30.80 7.67
C ASN A 171 -11.62 -30.72 8.60
N ILE A 172 -10.63 -29.91 8.20
CA ILE A 172 -9.35 -29.73 8.89
C ILE A 172 -9.46 -29.02 10.24
N SER A 173 -10.56 -28.30 10.52
CA SER A 173 -10.72 -27.55 11.78
C SER A 173 -10.61 -28.45 13.01
N LYS A 174 -11.21 -29.63 12.97
CA LYS A 174 -11.14 -30.59 14.07
C LYS A 174 -9.74 -31.21 14.25
N ILE A 175 -9.00 -31.40 13.14
CA ILE A 175 -7.59 -31.84 13.17
C ILE A 175 -6.73 -30.74 13.82
N CYS A 176 -6.94 -29.49 13.42
CA CYS A 176 -6.24 -28.35 14.00
C CYS A 176 -6.46 -28.21 15.52
N GLU A 177 -7.69 -28.41 15.99
CA GLU A 177 -8.00 -28.42 17.43
C GLU A 177 -7.26 -29.54 18.19
N CYS A 178 -7.12 -30.70 17.59
CA CYS A 178 -6.33 -31.81 18.17
C CYS A 178 -4.83 -31.44 18.24
N CYS A 179 -4.26 -30.97 17.14
CA CYS A 179 -2.85 -30.56 17.10
C CYS A 179 -2.52 -29.42 18.10
N LYS A 180 -3.49 -28.55 18.40
CA LYS A 180 -3.37 -27.49 19.40
C LYS A 180 -3.69 -27.94 20.84
N GLY A 181 -3.97 -29.22 21.05
CA GLY A 181 -4.32 -29.74 22.36
C GLY A 181 -5.71 -29.35 22.90
N ARG A 182 -6.54 -28.71 22.06
CA ARG A 182 -7.89 -28.25 22.44
C ARG A 182 -8.93 -29.38 22.33
N ARG A 183 -8.56 -30.47 21.67
CA ARG A 183 -9.40 -31.63 21.45
C ARG A 183 -8.56 -32.92 21.54
N LEU A 184 -9.06 -33.95 22.20
CA LEU A 184 -8.33 -35.23 22.40
C LEU A 184 -8.18 -36.03 21.11
N SER A 185 -9.22 -36.08 20.27
CA SER A 185 -9.21 -36.85 19.03
C SER A 185 -10.21 -36.32 18.01
N ALA A 186 -9.97 -36.58 16.73
CA ALA A 186 -10.89 -36.28 15.65
C ALA A 186 -10.87 -37.40 14.61
N TYR A 187 -12.04 -37.74 14.06
CA TYR A 187 -12.23 -38.77 13.02
C TYR A 187 -11.67 -40.15 13.39
N GLY A 188 -11.71 -40.47 14.69
CA GLY A 188 -11.23 -41.76 15.20
C GLY A 188 -9.74 -41.83 15.54
N TYR A 189 -8.98 -40.72 15.33
CA TYR A 189 -7.54 -40.65 15.50
C TYR A 189 -7.12 -39.52 16.42
N LYS A 190 -5.92 -39.63 17.01
CA LYS A 190 -5.21 -38.49 17.61
C LYS A 190 -4.35 -37.81 16.54
N TRP A 191 -4.06 -36.51 16.74
CA TRP A 191 -3.32 -35.70 15.80
C TRP A 191 -2.32 -34.83 16.53
N LYS A 192 -1.08 -34.79 16.05
CA LYS A 192 0.00 -33.94 16.59
C LYS A 192 0.80 -33.31 15.47
N TYR A 193 1.37 -32.18 15.72
CA TYR A 193 2.42 -31.63 14.86
C TYR A 193 3.67 -32.54 14.92
N LYS A 194 4.38 -32.62 13.79
CA LYS A 194 5.68 -33.30 13.70
C LYS A 194 6.75 -32.53 14.45
#